data_363ced579dd59cfaa3890d01ba61bae9
#
_entry.id   363ced579dd59cfaa3890d01ba61bae9
#
_cell.length_a   1.000
_cell.length_b   1.000
_cell.length_c   1.000
_cell.angle_alpha   90.00
_cell.angle_beta   90.00
_cell.angle_gamma   90.00
#
_symmetry.space_group_name_H-M   'P 1'
#
loop_
_entity.id
_entity.type
_entity.pdbx_description
1 polymer ?
#
loop_
_entity_poly.entity_id
_entity_poly.type
_entity_poly.pdbx_seq_one_letter_code
_entity_poly.pdbx_strand_id
1 'polypeptide(L)'
;MRARAATVGDLESVFRDLSKRISDEYVAAGKDSKIAYDNLMMNLKEGRAHALVQGEKTVALIAWHENSDAADTLFAAQEAFFSAATVRFCKRHIRHIQALAGNLPIHSRSWLQRPDVAKWFRIIGYVERGQKNGAYLFELPPAPAA
;
A
#
# COMPACT_ATOMS: atom_id res chain seq x y z
N MET A 1 3.99 -14.05 -7.38
CA MET A 1 4.45 -12.72 -6.91
C MET A 1 5.27 -12.90 -5.64
N ARG A 2 6.28 -12.09 -5.46
CA ARG A 2 7.12 -12.08 -4.26
C ARG A 2 7.40 -10.65 -3.80
N ALA A 3 7.79 -10.49 -2.55
CA ALA A 3 8.15 -9.20 -1.97
C ALA A 3 9.62 -9.21 -1.55
N ARG A 4 10.28 -8.08 -1.69
CA ARG A 4 11.64 -7.85 -1.19
C ARG A 4 11.80 -6.38 -0.79
N ALA A 5 12.91 -6.07 -0.12
CA ALA A 5 13.21 -4.67 0.20
C ALA A 5 13.26 -3.84 -1.09
N ALA A 6 12.62 -2.69 -1.07
CA ALA A 6 12.56 -1.80 -2.22
C ALA A 6 13.86 -1.02 -2.38
N THR A 7 14.20 -0.73 -3.64
CA THR A 7 15.33 0.13 -4.02
C THR A 7 14.82 1.40 -4.69
N VAL A 8 15.69 2.40 -4.81
CA VAL A 8 15.36 3.63 -5.58
C VAL A 8 15.02 3.28 -7.03
N GLY A 9 15.73 2.32 -7.62
CA GLY A 9 15.42 1.84 -8.97
C GLY A 9 14.02 1.26 -9.11
N ASP A 10 13.55 0.55 -8.09
CA ASP A 10 12.17 0.04 -8.05
C ASP A 10 11.16 1.18 -8.06
N LEU A 11 11.39 2.19 -7.23
CA LEU A 11 10.51 3.36 -7.13
C LEU A 11 10.43 4.10 -8.46
N GLU A 12 11.58 4.36 -9.09
CA GLU A 12 11.64 5.00 -10.39
C GLU A 12 10.93 4.18 -11.47
N SER A 13 11.13 2.87 -11.48
CA SER A 13 10.53 1.96 -12.44
C SER A 13 9.01 1.96 -12.34
N VAL A 14 8.46 1.88 -11.12
CA VAL A 14 7.00 1.89 -10.91
C VAL A 14 6.39 3.22 -11.33
N PHE A 15 7.03 4.35 -10.98
CA PHE A 15 6.49 5.68 -11.32
C PHE A 15 6.62 6.01 -12.79
N ARG A 16 7.52 5.35 -13.53
CA ARG A 16 7.63 5.54 -14.97
C ARG A 16 6.39 5.07 -15.73
N ASP A 17 5.64 4.13 -15.16
CA ASP A 17 4.43 3.56 -15.77
C ASP A 17 3.35 3.36 -14.70
N LEU A 18 3.07 4.43 -13.95
CA LEU A 18 2.11 4.39 -12.85
C LEU A 18 0.70 4.15 -13.37
N SER A 19 -0.03 3.24 -12.71
CA SER A 19 -1.41 2.94 -13.04
C SER A 19 -2.29 4.18 -12.91
N LYS A 20 -3.21 4.38 -13.86
CA LYS A 20 -4.17 5.49 -13.82
C LYS A 20 -5.01 5.46 -12.54
N ARG A 21 -5.46 4.29 -12.08
CA ARG A 21 -6.26 4.21 -10.85
C ARG A 21 -5.49 4.67 -9.62
N ILE A 22 -4.16 4.51 -9.60
CA ILE A 22 -3.31 5.01 -8.52
C ILE A 22 -3.12 6.52 -8.63
N SER A 23 -2.83 7.03 -9.84
CA SER A 23 -2.70 8.47 -10.02
C SER A 23 -4.02 9.21 -9.74
N ASP A 24 -5.17 8.62 -10.07
CA ASP A 24 -6.49 9.17 -9.73
C ASP A 24 -6.68 9.26 -8.21
N GLU A 25 -6.23 8.27 -7.45
CA GLU A 25 -6.25 8.32 -5.98
C GLU A 25 -5.38 9.46 -5.45
N TYR A 26 -4.20 9.68 -6.02
CA TYR A 26 -3.32 10.78 -5.60
C TYR A 26 -3.99 12.13 -5.85
N VAL A 27 -4.57 12.32 -7.02
CA VAL A 27 -5.29 13.55 -7.36
C VAL A 27 -6.46 13.78 -6.41
N ALA A 28 -7.24 12.75 -6.13
CA ALA A 28 -8.36 12.82 -5.18
C ALA A 28 -7.89 13.17 -3.76
N ALA A 29 -6.69 12.75 -3.39
CA ALA A 29 -6.07 13.10 -2.11
C ALA A 29 -5.45 14.50 -2.08
N GLY A 30 -5.48 15.24 -3.19
CA GLY A 30 -4.85 16.56 -3.31
C GLY A 30 -3.34 16.49 -3.49
N LYS A 31 -2.81 15.37 -4.00
CA LYS A 31 -1.38 15.16 -4.20
C LYS A 31 -1.07 14.98 -5.68
N ASP A 32 0.07 15.52 -6.13
CA ASP A 32 0.62 15.14 -7.43
C ASP A 32 1.54 13.91 -7.28
N SER A 33 1.97 13.36 -8.42
CA SER A 33 2.84 12.17 -8.43
C SER A 33 4.18 12.44 -7.76
N LYS A 34 4.68 13.69 -7.82
CA LYS A 34 5.95 14.04 -7.20
C LYS A 34 5.86 13.98 -5.67
N ILE A 35 4.77 14.49 -5.10
CA ILE A 35 4.55 14.43 -3.65
C ILE A 35 4.47 12.97 -3.19
N ALA A 36 3.73 12.14 -3.91
CA ALA A 36 3.62 10.72 -3.60
C ALA A 36 4.97 10.02 -3.72
N TYR A 37 5.74 10.33 -4.76
CA TYR A 37 7.09 9.80 -4.97
C TYR A 37 8.00 10.17 -3.79
N ASP A 38 8.02 11.44 -3.39
CA ASP A 38 8.88 11.92 -2.30
C ASP A 38 8.51 11.26 -0.96
N ASN A 39 7.22 11.07 -0.69
CA ASN A 39 6.77 10.40 0.52
C ASN A 39 7.21 8.92 0.55
N LEU A 40 7.08 8.23 -0.57
CA LEU A 40 7.57 6.84 -0.69
C LEU A 40 9.08 6.76 -0.52
N MET A 41 9.80 7.71 -1.11
CA MET A 41 11.27 7.78 -1.00
C MET A 41 11.71 7.92 0.47
N MET A 42 11.03 8.75 1.25
CA MET A 42 11.35 8.92 2.67
C MET A 42 11.26 7.60 3.43
N ASN A 43 10.16 6.86 3.23
CA ASN A 43 9.96 5.59 3.91
C ASN A 43 10.93 4.51 3.40
N LEU A 44 11.24 4.54 2.11
CA LEU A 44 12.23 3.64 1.51
C LEU A 44 13.61 3.83 2.16
N LYS A 45 14.04 5.07 2.34
CA LYS A 45 15.32 5.38 2.99
C LYS A 45 15.38 4.94 4.45
N GLU A 46 14.24 4.84 5.10
CA GLU A 46 14.14 4.32 6.47
C GLU A 46 14.04 2.79 6.52
N GLY A 47 14.11 2.12 5.40
CA GLY A 47 13.97 0.66 5.32
C GLY A 47 12.54 0.17 5.47
N ARG A 48 11.55 1.03 5.25
CA ARG A 48 10.13 0.71 5.41
C ARG A 48 9.39 0.73 4.08
N ALA A 49 9.91 0.02 3.11
CA ALA A 49 9.27 -0.16 1.81
C ALA A 49 9.63 -1.51 1.21
N HIS A 50 8.62 -2.17 0.66
CA HIS A 50 8.80 -3.41 -0.11
C HIS A 50 8.45 -3.19 -1.57
N ALA A 51 9.22 -3.80 -2.44
CA ALA A 51 8.90 -3.97 -3.85
C ALA A 51 8.13 -5.27 -4.03
N LEU A 52 7.05 -5.22 -4.80
CA LEU A 52 6.28 -6.39 -5.19
C LEU A 52 6.67 -6.75 -6.61
N VAL A 53 7.15 -7.97 -6.79
CA VAL A 53 7.80 -8.41 -8.02
C VAL A 53 7.06 -9.58 -8.64
N GLN A 54 6.75 -9.45 -9.91
CA GLN A 54 6.17 -10.51 -10.74
C GLN A 54 7.22 -10.93 -11.77
N GLY A 55 7.71 -12.17 -11.66
CA GLY A 55 8.85 -12.59 -12.46
C GLY A 55 10.08 -11.74 -12.08
N GLU A 56 10.63 -11.01 -13.04
CA GLU A 56 11.76 -10.10 -12.82
C GLU A 56 11.34 -8.63 -12.79
N LYS A 57 10.05 -8.36 -12.93
CA LYS A 57 9.53 -7.00 -13.03
C LYS A 57 8.93 -6.54 -11.72
N THR A 58 9.36 -5.37 -11.24
CA THR A 58 8.72 -4.70 -10.11
C THR A 58 7.42 -4.07 -10.60
N VAL A 59 6.29 -4.48 -10.02
CA VAL A 59 4.96 -4.01 -10.42
C VAL A 59 4.30 -3.11 -9.39
N ALA A 60 4.81 -3.06 -8.17
CA ALA A 60 4.26 -2.20 -7.13
C ALA A 60 5.29 -1.96 -6.03
N LEU A 61 5.05 -0.89 -5.25
CA LEU A 61 5.71 -0.66 -3.97
C LEU A 61 4.65 -0.42 -2.91
N ILE A 62 4.91 -0.95 -1.73
CA ILE A 62 4.16 -0.61 -0.53
C ILE A 62 5.15 -0.16 0.54
N ALA A 63 4.87 0.99 1.13
CA ALA A 63 5.65 1.53 2.23
C ALA A 63 4.75 1.72 3.44
N TRP A 64 5.35 1.84 4.61
CA TRP A 64 4.60 2.06 5.84
C TRP A 64 5.36 3.03 6.74
N HIS A 65 4.59 3.71 7.57
CA HIS A 65 5.10 4.66 8.55
C HIS A 65 4.37 4.44 9.87
N GLU A 66 5.12 4.11 10.91
CA GLU A 66 4.56 3.85 12.23
C GLU A 66 4.39 5.17 12.99
N ASN A 67 3.25 5.33 13.64
CA ASN A 67 3.05 6.34 14.66
C ASN A 67 2.74 5.63 15.99
N SER A 68 2.30 6.34 17.03
CA SER A 68 2.05 5.72 18.33
C SER A 68 0.89 4.72 18.32
N ASP A 69 -0.07 4.86 17.40
CA ASP A 69 -1.34 4.12 17.43
C ASP A 69 -1.52 3.15 16.27
N ALA A 70 -0.86 3.42 15.14
CA ALA A 70 -1.07 2.66 13.92
C ALA A 70 0.14 2.79 12.98
N ALA A 71 0.15 1.97 11.94
CA ALA A 71 1.07 2.13 10.82
C ALA A 71 0.27 2.52 9.58
N ASP A 72 0.57 3.68 9.02
CA ASP A 72 -0.04 4.16 7.77
C ASP A 72 0.70 3.59 6.58
N THR A 73 -0.04 3.20 5.54
CA THR A 73 0.55 2.67 4.31
C THR A 73 0.51 3.69 3.18
N LEU A 74 1.53 3.60 2.33
CA LEU A 74 1.63 4.31 1.06
C LEU A 74 1.81 3.28 -0.03
N PHE A 75 1.15 3.47 -1.17
CA PHE A 75 1.13 2.47 -2.23
C PHE A 75 1.31 3.11 -3.60
N ALA A 76 2.09 2.47 -4.46
CA ALA A 76 2.23 2.79 -5.87
C ALA A 76 2.23 1.51 -6.67
N ALA A 77 1.56 1.50 -7.81
CA ALA A 77 1.48 0.29 -8.63
C ALA A 77 1.33 0.61 -10.10
N GLN A 78 1.85 -0.29 -10.91
CA GLN A 78 1.57 -0.38 -12.34
C GLN A 78 0.30 -1.20 -12.54
N GLU A 79 -0.33 -1.06 -13.70
CA GLU A 79 -1.57 -1.79 -13.99
C GLU A 79 -1.38 -3.31 -13.92
N ALA A 80 -0.19 -3.80 -14.25
CA ALA A 80 0.14 -5.22 -14.16
C ALA A 80 -0.01 -5.80 -12.74
N PHE A 81 0.14 -5.00 -11.70
CA PHE A 81 -0.08 -5.45 -10.32
C PHE A 81 -1.50 -5.99 -10.15
N PHE A 82 -2.50 -5.28 -10.68
CA PHE A 82 -3.91 -5.61 -10.45
C PHE A 82 -4.35 -6.90 -11.13
N SER A 83 -3.65 -7.34 -12.16
CA SER A 83 -3.89 -8.64 -12.79
C SER A 83 -3.04 -9.76 -12.20
N ALA A 84 -1.86 -9.44 -11.65
CA ALA A 84 -0.93 -10.43 -11.12
C ALA A 84 -1.11 -10.69 -9.62
N ALA A 85 -1.62 -9.70 -8.88
CA ALA A 85 -1.79 -9.81 -7.43
C ALA A 85 -2.87 -10.83 -7.08
N THR A 86 -2.56 -11.72 -6.15
CA THR A 86 -3.53 -12.66 -5.60
C THR A 86 -3.94 -12.24 -4.20
N VAL A 87 -5.17 -12.54 -3.84
CA VAL A 87 -5.67 -12.32 -2.47
C VAL A 87 -4.78 -13.02 -1.46
N ARG A 88 -4.42 -14.26 -1.75
CA ARG A 88 -3.59 -15.07 -0.85
C ARG A 88 -2.24 -14.44 -0.56
N PHE A 89 -1.56 -13.96 -1.61
CA PHE A 89 -0.28 -13.28 -1.46
C PHE A 89 -0.42 -11.98 -0.67
N CYS A 90 -1.36 -11.12 -1.06
CA CYS A 90 -1.55 -9.82 -0.45
C CYS A 90 -1.96 -9.93 1.02
N LYS A 91 -2.82 -10.88 1.35
CA LYS A 91 -3.25 -11.13 2.72
C LYS A 91 -2.08 -11.55 3.61
N ARG A 92 -1.22 -12.42 3.12
CA ARG A 92 -0.03 -12.87 3.84
C ARG A 92 1.00 -11.75 3.96
N HIS A 93 1.21 -11.01 2.88
CA HIS A 93 2.22 -9.96 2.83
C HIS A 93 1.87 -8.79 3.77
N ILE A 94 0.61 -8.36 3.81
CA ILE A 94 0.24 -7.25 4.69
C ILE A 94 0.36 -7.65 6.18
N ARG A 95 0.13 -8.91 6.52
CA ARG A 95 0.39 -9.42 7.87
C ARG A 95 1.88 -9.43 8.20
N HIS A 96 2.73 -9.70 7.21
CA HIS A 96 4.18 -9.62 7.39
C HIS A 96 4.61 -8.18 7.67
N ILE A 97 4.10 -7.22 6.91
CA ILE A 97 4.35 -5.78 7.18
C ILE A 97 3.89 -5.42 8.58
N GLN A 98 2.72 -5.87 8.99
CA GLN A 98 2.19 -5.62 10.33
C GLN A 98 3.11 -6.13 11.42
N ALA A 99 3.69 -7.31 11.24
CA ALA A 99 4.67 -7.84 12.18
C ALA A 99 5.93 -6.97 12.25
N LEU A 100 6.42 -6.50 11.09
CA LEU A 100 7.56 -5.59 11.02
C LEU A 100 7.25 -4.24 11.69
N ALA A 101 6.01 -3.81 11.69
CA ALA A 101 5.55 -2.57 12.30
C ALA A 101 5.13 -2.74 13.78
N GLY A 102 5.55 -3.82 14.43
CA GLY A 102 5.27 -4.04 15.87
C GLY A 102 3.85 -4.51 16.15
N ASN A 103 3.19 -5.11 15.19
CA ASN A 103 1.79 -5.59 15.29
C ASN A 103 0.79 -4.46 15.58
N LEU A 104 1.09 -3.24 15.16
CA LEU A 104 0.15 -2.13 15.21
C LEU A 104 -0.98 -2.35 14.20
N PRO A 105 -2.16 -1.74 14.42
CA PRO A 105 -3.16 -1.69 13.35
C PRO A 105 -2.56 -1.06 12.09
N ILE A 106 -2.87 -1.63 10.92
CA ILE A 106 -2.46 -1.05 9.64
C ILE A 106 -3.60 -0.17 9.12
N HIS A 107 -3.30 1.06 8.77
CA HIS A 107 -4.25 1.99 8.17
C HIS A 107 -3.95 2.20 6.69
N SER A 108 -4.96 2.05 5.87
CA SER A 108 -4.92 2.37 4.45
C SER A 108 -6.12 3.25 4.11
N ARG A 109 -5.94 4.20 3.20
CA ARG A 109 -6.98 5.17 2.85
C ARG A 109 -7.27 5.11 1.37
N SER A 110 -8.55 5.33 1.03
CA SER A 110 -8.98 5.54 -0.35
C SER A 110 -9.85 6.78 -0.41
N TRP A 111 -9.55 7.66 -1.37
CA TRP A 111 -10.30 8.89 -1.58
C TRP A 111 -11.37 8.74 -2.65
N LEU A 112 -11.30 7.69 -3.46
CA LEU A 112 -12.29 7.39 -4.48
C LEU A 112 -13.29 6.36 -3.94
N GLN A 113 -14.59 6.63 -4.15
CA GLN A 113 -15.65 5.70 -3.74
C GLN A 113 -15.80 4.59 -4.78
N ARG A 114 -14.93 3.59 -4.70
CA ARG A 114 -14.96 2.43 -5.60
C ARG A 114 -15.37 1.18 -4.83
N PRO A 115 -16.51 0.55 -5.18
CA PRO A 115 -16.94 -0.68 -4.52
C PRO A 115 -15.92 -1.82 -4.60
N ASP A 116 -15.17 -1.91 -5.70
CA ASP A 116 -14.12 -2.89 -5.88
C ASP A 116 -12.95 -2.70 -4.90
N VAL A 117 -12.60 -1.46 -4.58
CA VAL A 117 -11.56 -1.15 -3.59
C VAL A 117 -11.98 -1.59 -2.19
N ALA A 118 -13.20 -1.24 -1.78
CA ALA A 118 -13.74 -1.63 -0.47
C ALA A 118 -13.82 -3.16 -0.34
N LYS A 119 -14.27 -3.83 -1.40
CA LYS A 119 -14.32 -5.29 -1.45
C LYS A 119 -12.94 -5.91 -1.31
N TRP A 120 -11.95 -5.35 -2.02
CA TRP A 120 -10.57 -5.81 -1.95
C TRP A 120 -10.03 -5.75 -0.53
N PHE A 121 -10.17 -4.60 0.15
CA PHE A 121 -9.69 -4.44 1.51
C PHE A 121 -10.36 -5.43 2.46
N ARG A 122 -11.69 -5.64 2.36
CA ARG A 122 -12.38 -6.61 3.18
C ARG A 122 -11.84 -8.03 2.99
N ILE A 123 -11.63 -8.43 1.73
CA ILE A 123 -11.16 -9.78 1.41
C ILE A 123 -9.78 -10.05 2.00
N ILE A 124 -8.89 -9.06 2.00
CA ILE A 124 -7.55 -9.23 2.57
C ILE A 124 -7.49 -9.01 4.08
N GLY A 125 -8.63 -8.73 4.73
CA GLY A 125 -8.74 -8.75 6.19
C GLY A 125 -8.97 -7.40 6.85
N TYR A 126 -9.13 -6.32 6.08
CA TYR A 126 -9.38 -4.99 6.63
C TYR A 126 -10.84 -4.83 7.04
N VAL A 127 -11.05 -3.93 7.99
CA VAL A 127 -12.38 -3.47 8.43
C VAL A 127 -12.51 -2.00 8.05
N GLU A 128 -13.63 -1.62 7.48
CA GLU A 128 -13.92 -0.23 7.16
C GLU A 128 -14.25 0.55 8.44
N ARG A 129 -13.57 1.69 8.64
CA ARG A 129 -13.74 2.54 9.82
C ARG A 129 -14.39 3.89 9.50
N GLY A 130 -15.12 3.99 8.39
CA GLY A 130 -15.84 5.18 8.00
C GLY A 130 -14.98 6.19 7.24
N GLN A 131 -15.45 7.43 7.19
CA GLN A 131 -14.79 8.52 6.48
C GLN A 131 -14.11 9.47 7.45
N LYS A 132 -12.93 9.95 7.06
CA LYS A 132 -12.20 10.98 7.80
C LYS A 132 -11.42 11.86 6.82
N ASN A 133 -11.65 13.17 6.87
CA ASN A 133 -10.98 14.16 6.01
C ASN A 133 -11.10 13.84 4.51
N GLY A 134 -12.28 13.37 4.09
CA GLY A 134 -12.56 13.05 2.69
C GLY A 134 -12.10 11.67 2.24
N ALA A 135 -11.45 10.91 3.10
CA ALA A 135 -10.98 9.56 2.79
C ALA A 135 -11.78 8.50 3.52
N TYR A 136 -11.95 7.34 2.88
CA TYR A 136 -12.39 6.13 3.55
C TYR A 136 -11.19 5.49 4.24
N LEU A 137 -11.32 5.23 5.54
CA LEU A 137 -10.29 4.58 6.33
C LEU A 137 -10.58 3.08 6.44
N PHE A 138 -9.58 2.29 6.08
CA PHE A 138 -9.58 0.83 6.24
C PHE A 138 -8.51 0.45 7.25
N GLU A 139 -8.87 -0.39 8.20
CA GLU A 139 -7.97 -0.83 9.26
C GLU A 139 -7.81 -2.34 9.21
N LEU A 140 -6.57 -2.80 9.19
CA LEU A 140 -6.24 -4.18 9.49
C LEU A 140 -5.97 -4.26 10.99
N PRO A 141 -6.84 -4.90 11.78
CA PRO A 141 -6.61 -5.02 13.21
C PRO A 141 -5.32 -5.79 13.51
N PRO A 142 -4.71 -5.59 14.69
CA PRO A 142 -3.55 -6.38 15.07
C PRO A 142 -3.82 -7.88 14.92
N ALA A 143 -2.78 -8.63 14.57
CA ALA A 143 -2.90 -10.08 14.48
C ALA A 143 -3.20 -10.65 15.89
N PRO A 144 -4.07 -11.67 15.98
CA PRO A 144 -4.36 -12.29 17.27
C PRO A 144 -3.09 -12.83 17.93
N ALA A 145 -3.03 -12.76 19.26
CA ALA A 145 -1.97 -13.41 20.00
C ALA A 145 -2.03 -14.93 19.79
N ALA A 146 -0.88 -15.53 19.55
CA ALA A 146 -0.77 -16.97 19.35
C ALA A 146 -0.97 -17.73 20.68
#